data_cdd77ae680da913aed2935b261696ce2
#
_entry.id   cdd77ae680da913aed2935b261696ce2
#
_cell.length_a   1.000
_cell.length_b   1.000
_cell.length_c   1.000
_cell.angle_alpha   90.00
_cell.angle_beta   90.00
_cell.angle_gamma   90.00
#
_symmetry.space_group_name_H-M   'P 1'
#
loop_
_entity.id
_entity.type
_entity.pdbx_description
1 polymer ?
#
loop_
_entity_poly.entity_id
_entity_poly.type
_entity_poly.pdbx_seq_one_letter_code
_entity_poly.pdbx_strand_id
1 'polypeptide(L)'
;LGELFLFAKSTTLLRMERYAESIKYSERLIELNPNLAEPYFNAGTAYVNIAERQNDKRDKKLMRQAYQKACPFMEHYRKLMPKEKAKWAPVLYRIYLNLNMGKQFDEIDRLLKEK
;
A
#
# COMPACT_ATOMS: atom_id res chain seq x y z
N LEU A 1 -9.74 18.64 -11.25
CA LEU A 1 -9.10 18.81 -9.94
C LEU A 1 -7.59 18.63 -10.08
N GLY A 2 -6.82 19.50 -9.40
CA GLY A 2 -5.37 19.48 -9.47
C GLY A 2 -4.76 18.36 -8.65
N GLU A 3 -3.50 18.03 -8.99
CA GLU A 3 -2.75 16.95 -8.31
C GLU A 3 -2.63 17.20 -6.81
N LEU A 4 -2.33 18.44 -6.43
CA LEU A 4 -2.18 18.79 -5.00
C LEU A 4 -3.47 18.53 -4.23
N PHE A 5 -4.62 18.90 -4.81
CA PHE A 5 -5.91 18.64 -4.19
C PHE A 5 -6.17 17.15 -4.03
N LEU A 6 -5.93 16.37 -5.09
CA LEU A 6 -6.16 14.93 -5.05
C LEU A 6 -5.26 14.24 -4.03
N PHE A 7 -3.99 14.67 -3.96
CA PHE A 7 -3.05 14.13 -2.98
C PHE A 7 -3.49 14.46 -1.55
N ALA A 8 -3.81 15.73 -1.29
CA ALA A 8 -4.26 16.14 0.03
C ALA A 8 -5.53 15.42 0.44
N LYS A 9 -6.46 15.24 -0.48
CA LYS A 9 -7.73 14.54 -0.21
C LYS A 9 -7.49 13.08 0.11
N SER A 10 -6.67 12.37 -0.70
CA SER A 10 -6.38 10.96 -0.45
C SER A 10 -5.68 10.76 0.89
N THR A 11 -4.74 11.63 1.24
CA THR A 11 -4.01 11.56 2.50
C THR A 11 -4.92 11.81 3.70
N THR A 12 -5.78 12.82 3.60
CA THR A 12 -6.73 13.15 4.67
C THR A 12 -7.71 12.00 4.91
N LEU A 13 -8.24 11.43 3.83
CA LEU A 13 -9.18 10.30 3.93
C LEU A 13 -8.49 9.06 4.53
N LEU A 14 -7.22 8.84 4.19
CA LEU A 14 -6.45 7.75 4.77
C LEU A 14 -6.32 7.90 6.29
N ARG A 15 -5.99 9.12 6.75
CA ARG A 15 -5.90 9.42 8.19
C ARG A 15 -7.24 9.26 8.90
N MET A 16 -8.34 9.57 8.21
CA MET A 16 -9.69 9.40 8.75
C MET A 16 -10.16 7.95 8.66
N GLU A 17 -9.31 7.04 8.19
CA GLU A 17 -9.62 5.62 8.01
C GLU A 17 -10.76 5.36 7.03
N ARG A 18 -10.97 6.30 6.11
CA ARG A 18 -11.93 6.16 5.02
C ARG A 18 -11.20 5.61 3.79
N TYR A 19 -10.84 4.33 3.89
CA TYR A 19 -9.87 3.72 2.96
C TYR A 19 -10.36 3.62 1.52
N ALA A 20 -11.60 3.21 1.31
CA ALA A 20 -12.14 3.07 -0.05
C ALA A 20 -12.13 4.40 -0.79
N GLU A 21 -12.49 5.48 -0.10
CA GLU A 21 -12.49 6.81 -0.69
C GLU A 21 -11.06 7.30 -0.95
N SER A 22 -10.15 7.05 0.00
CA SER A 22 -8.74 7.40 -0.19
C SER A 22 -8.16 6.74 -1.43
N ILE A 23 -8.45 5.46 -1.64
CA ILE A 23 -8.01 4.71 -2.82
C ILE A 23 -8.53 5.35 -4.10
N LYS A 24 -9.79 5.75 -4.11
CA LYS A 24 -10.41 6.37 -5.28
C LYS A 24 -9.66 7.64 -5.72
N TYR A 25 -9.32 8.51 -4.76
CA TYR A 25 -8.56 9.72 -5.08
C TYR A 25 -7.12 9.42 -5.46
N SER A 26 -6.50 8.42 -4.83
CA SER A 26 -5.16 7.98 -5.20
C SER A 26 -5.13 7.45 -6.63
N GLU A 27 -6.10 6.64 -7.02
CA GLU A 27 -6.17 6.10 -8.38
C GLU A 27 -6.36 7.21 -9.42
N ARG A 28 -7.16 8.22 -9.13
CA ARG A 28 -7.32 9.38 -10.03
C ARG A 28 -6.01 10.12 -10.20
N LEU A 29 -5.26 10.28 -9.12
CA LEU A 29 -3.97 10.96 -9.16
C LEU A 29 -2.95 10.16 -9.98
N ILE A 30 -2.98 8.83 -9.86
CA ILE A 30 -2.12 7.94 -10.66
C ILE A 30 -2.44 8.08 -12.15
N GLU A 31 -3.73 8.19 -12.50
CA GLU A 31 -4.11 8.40 -13.90
C GLU A 31 -3.56 9.70 -14.45
N LEU A 32 -3.57 10.77 -13.64
CA LEU A 32 -3.07 12.07 -14.05
C LEU A 32 -1.54 12.11 -14.13
N ASN A 33 -0.87 11.43 -13.21
CA ASN A 33 0.59 11.45 -13.13
C ASN A 33 1.12 10.12 -12.63
N PRO A 34 1.29 9.14 -13.52
CA PRO A 34 1.71 7.78 -13.12
C PRO A 34 3.12 7.68 -12.56
N ASN A 35 3.92 8.74 -12.65
CA ASN A 35 5.27 8.75 -12.11
C ASN A 35 5.37 9.37 -10.71
N LEU A 36 4.25 9.83 -10.16
CA LEU A 36 4.20 10.37 -8.82
C LEU A 36 4.11 9.21 -7.81
N ALA A 37 5.02 9.15 -6.85
CA ALA A 37 5.16 7.99 -5.96
C ALA A 37 4.08 7.91 -4.88
N GLU A 38 3.73 9.05 -4.29
CA GLU A 38 2.89 9.11 -3.09
C GLU A 38 1.53 8.43 -3.24
N PRO A 39 0.80 8.55 -4.36
CA PRO A 39 -0.51 7.88 -4.45
C PRO A 39 -0.40 6.35 -4.45
N TYR A 40 0.71 5.79 -4.93
CA TYR A 40 0.92 4.35 -4.83
C TYR A 40 1.09 3.93 -3.38
N PHE A 41 1.82 4.70 -2.59
CA PHE A 41 1.99 4.44 -1.16
C PHE A 41 0.64 4.54 -0.43
N ASN A 42 -0.13 5.58 -0.72
CA ASN A 42 -1.44 5.78 -0.09
C ASN A 42 -2.41 4.64 -0.43
N ALA A 43 -2.50 4.26 -1.70
CA ALA A 43 -3.38 3.16 -2.11
C ALA A 43 -2.95 1.84 -1.50
N GLY A 44 -1.64 1.54 -1.55
CA GLY A 44 -1.12 0.31 -0.96
C GLY A 44 -1.39 0.22 0.54
N THR A 45 -1.14 1.32 1.25
CA THR A 45 -1.38 1.41 2.69
C THR A 45 -2.87 1.24 3.01
N ALA A 46 -3.74 1.89 2.24
CA ALA A 46 -5.18 1.78 2.44
C ALA A 46 -5.67 0.34 2.28
N TYR A 47 -5.20 -0.37 1.25
CA TYR A 47 -5.57 -1.77 1.07
C TYR A 47 -5.05 -2.67 2.19
N VAL A 48 -3.85 -2.42 2.70
CA VAL A 48 -3.34 -3.18 3.86
C VAL A 48 -4.24 -2.95 5.08
N ASN A 49 -4.67 -1.72 5.31
CA ASN A 49 -5.57 -1.42 6.43
C ASN A 49 -6.94 -2.08 6.24
N ILE A 50 -7.45 -2.13 5.01
CA ILE A 50 -8.68 -2.88 4.70
C ILE A 50 -8.47 -4.36 5.02
N ALA A 51 -7.33 -4.93 4.63
CA ALA A 51 -7.03 -6.34 4.91
C ALA A 51 -7.03 -6.62 6.41
N GLU A 52 -6.42 -5.75 7.20
CA GLU A 52 -6.38 -5.90 8.65
C GLU A 52 -7.78 -5.85 9.27
N ARG A 53 -8.64 -4.96 8.78
CA ARG A 53 -10.03 -4.90 9.24
C ARG A 53 -10.79 -6.18 8.91
N GLN A 54 -10.57 -6.75 7.73
CA GLN A 54 -11.23 -8.01 7.36
C GLN A 54 -10.71 -9.17 8.20
N ASN A 55 -9.42 -9.16 8.55
CA ASN A 55 -8.86 -10.14 9.45
C ASN A 55 -9.52 -10.06 10.84
N ASP A 56 -9.73 -8.84 11.34
CA ASP A 56 -10.41 -8.62 12.62
C ASP A 56 -11.84 -9.16 12.60
N LYS A 57 -12.50 -9.09 11.45
CA LYS A 57 -13.84 -9.65 11.23
C LYS A 57 -13.79 -11.14 10.91
N ARG A 58 -12.60 -11.75 10.91
CA ARG A 58 -12.35 -13.15 10.60
C ARG A 58 -12.77 -13.55 9.18
N ASP A 59 -12.76 -12.58 8.26
CA ASP A 59 -13.00 -12.85 6.84
C ASP A 59 -11.67 -12.99 6.10
N LYS A 60 -11.15 -14.20 6.11
CA LYS A 60 -9.83 -14.47 5.53
C LYS A 60 -9.80 -14.32 4.01
N LYS A 61 -10.91 -14.56 3.35
CA LYS A 61 -11.00 -14.39 1.89
C LYS A 61 -10.87 -12.91 1.51
N LEU A 62 -11.64 -12.05 2.15
CA LEU A 62 -11.57 -10.61 1.89
C LEU A 62 -10.24 -10.02 2.32
N MET A 63 -9.67 -10.51 3.44
CA MET A 63 -8.34 -10.12 3.87
C MET A 63 -7.31 -10.40 2.78
N ARG A 64 -7.31 -11.63 2.26
CA ARG A 64 -6.35 -12.02 1.22
C ARG A 64 -6.51 -11.21 -0.05
N GLN A 65 -7.76 -10.98 -0.47
CA GLN A 65 -8.05 -10.15 -1.65
C GLN A 65 -7.49 -8.74 -1.50
N ALA A 66 -7.64 -8.14 -0.31
CA ALA A 66 -7.13 -6.80 -0.06
C ALA A 66 -5.60 -6.77 -0.10
N TYR A 67 -4.92 -7.75 0.49
CA TYR A 67 -3.46 -7.84 0.37
C TYR A 67 -3.01 -8.02 -1.09
N GLN A 68 -3.75 -8.81 -1.87
CA GLN A 68 -3.44 -8.98 -3.30
C GLN A 68 -3.53 -7.67 -4.06
N LYS A 69 -4.48 -6.82 -3.71
CA LYS A 69 -4.60 -5.48 -4.32
C LYS A 69 -3.53 -4.51 -3.82
N ALA A 70 -3.13 -4.62 -2.57
CA ALA A 70 -2.09 -3.77 -1.99
C ALA A 70 -0.72 -4.01 -2.64
N CYS A 71 -0.45 -5.25 -2.99
CA CYS A 71 0.89 -5.67 -3.43
C CYS A 71 1.43 -4.87 -4.63
N PRO A 72 0.72 -4.78 -5.77
CA PRO A 72 1.26 -4.05 -6.91
C PRO A 72 1.46 -2.56 -6.64
N PHE A 73 0.59 -1.94 -5.83
CA PHE A 73 0.78 -0.53 -5.49
C PHE A 73 2.07 -0.31 -4.69
N MET A 74 2.31 -1.14 -3.69
CA MET A 74 3.48 -0.96 -2.84
C MET A 74 4.78 -1.37 -3.56
N GLU A 75 4.72 -2.38 -4.42
CA GLU A 75 5.87 -2.73 -5.26
C GLU A 75 6.20 -1.62 -6.24
N HIS A 76 5.19 -0.95 -6.78
CA HIS A 76 5.41 0.18 -7.68
C HIS A 76 6.02 1.37 -6.92
N TYR A 77 5.55 1.61 -5.69
CA TYR A 77 6.13 2.63 -4.84
C TYR A 77 7.63 2.37 -4.61
N ARG A 78 7.99 1.12 -4.28
CA ARG A 78 9.39 0.73 -4.10
C ARG A 78 10.20 1.02 -5.36
N LYS A 79 9.63 0.75 -6.53
CA LYS A 79 10.31 0.97 -7.81
C LYS A 79 10.60 2.46 -8.03
N LEU A 80 9.65 3.33 -7.69
CA LEU A 80 9.81 4.78 -7.84
C LEU A 80 10.69 5.39 -6.76
N MET A 81 10.66 4.82 -5.54
CA MET A 81 11.36 5.36 -4.37
C MET A 81 12.19 4.28 -3.68
N PRO A 82 13.18 3.72 -4.37
CA PRO A 82 13.94 2.58 -3.79
C PRO A 82 14.69 2.92 -2.51
N LYS A 83 15.04 4.20 -2.30
CA LYS A 83 15.76 4.62 -1.09
C LYS A 83 14.86 4.79 0.12
N GLU A 84 13.54 4.80 -0.07
CA GLU A 84 12.58 4.96 1.03
C GLU A 84 12.25 3.61 1.67
N LYS A 85 13.27 2.83 2.00
CA LYS A 85 13.13 1.47 2.56
C LYS A 85 12.27 1.48 3.83
N ALA A 86 12.44 2.50 4.68
CA ALA A 86 11.68 2.61 5.92
C ALA A 86 10.16 2.68 5.67
N LYS A 87 9.76 3.12 4.48
CA LYS A 87 8.33 3.21 4.13
C LYS A 87 7.82 1.93 3.48
N TRP A 88 8.49 1.44 2.43
CA TRP A 88 7.93 0.30 1.68
C TRP A 88 8.24 -1.06 2.31
N ALA A 89 9.37 -1.21 3.01
CA ALA A 89 9.78 -2.54 3.49
C ALA A 89 8.84 -3.10 4.57
N PRO A 90 8.46 -2.34 5.62
CA PRO A 90 7.52 -2.87 6.62
C PRO A 90 6.17 -3.26 6.02
N VAL A 91 5.69 -2.51 5.02
CA VAL A 91 4.41 -2.79 4.39
C VAL A 91 4.51 -4.03 3.50
N LEU A 92 5.56 -4.13 2.68
CA LEU A 92 5.79 -5.31 1.84
C LEU A 92 6.00 -6.56 2.68
N TYR A 93 6.69 -6.45 3.83
CA TYR A 93 6.85 -7.55 4.77
C TYR A 93 5.48 -8.15 5.12
N ARG A 94 4.55 -7.29 5.51
CA ARG A 94 3.21 -7.72 5.91
C ARG A 94 2.43 -8.33 4.74
N ILE A 95 2.51 -7.70 3.56
CA ILE A 95 1.85 -8.18 2.36
C ILE A 95 2.36 -9.58 1.98
N TYR A 96 3.67 -9.73 1.88
CA TYR A 96 4.27 -10.99 1.45
C TYR A 96 4.04 -12.10 2.46
N LEU A 97 4.07 -11.79 3.75
CA LEU A 97 3.77 -12.75 4.81
C LEU A 97 2.36 -13.30 4.66
N ASN A 98 1.40 -12.42 4.49
CA ASN A 98 -0.01 -12.81 4.42
C ASN A 98 -0.42 -13.45 3.10
N LEU A 99 0.35 -13.22 2.04
CA LEU A 99 0.13 -13.87 0.74
C LEU A 99 0.96 -15.13 0.54
N ASN A 100 1.75 -15.52 1.55
CA ASN A 100 2.64 -16.69 1.48
C ASN A 100 3.63 -16.61 0.30
N MET A 101 4.15 -15.42 0.05
CA MET A 101 5.15 -15.18 -0.99
C MET A 101 6.54 -15.33 -0.38
N GLY A 102 6.93 -16.58 -0.11
CA GLY A 102 8.11 -16.89 0.69
C GLY A 102 9.41 -16.30 0.18
N LYS A 103 9.66 -16.35 -1.12
CA LYS A 103 10.88 -15.82 -1.72
C LYS A 103 10.98 -14.30 -1.52
N GLN A 104 9.91 -13.58 -1.82
CA GLN A 104 9.86 -12.14 -1.64
C GLN A 104 9.90 -11.76 -0.16
N PHE A 105 9.21 -12.54 0.67
CA PHE A 105 9.23 -12.34 2.13
C PHE A 105 10.66 -12.44 2.67
N ASP A 106 11.40 -13.48 2.25
CA ASP A 106 12.76 -13.68 2.73
C ASP A 106 13.67 -12.51 2.35
N GLU A 107 13.50 -11.95 1.16
CA GLU A 107 14.25 -10.78 0.73
C GLU A 107 13.96 -9.58 1.63
N ILE A 108 12.67 -9.29 1.85
CA ILE A 108 12.27 -8.14 2.67
C ILE A 108 12.71 -8.33 4.13
N ASP A 109 12.57 -9.54 4.67
CA ASP A 109 13.00 -9.85 6.03
C ASP A 109 14.49 -9.56 6.20
N ARG A 110 15.30 -9.99 5.23
CA ARG A 110 16.74 -9.71 5.23
C ARG A 110 17.03 -8.21 5.19
N LEU A 111 16.32 -7.47 4.30
CA LEU A 111 16.53 -6.03 4.18
C LEU A 111 16.16 -5.28 5.45
N LEU A 112 15.12 -5.72 6.16
CA LEU A 112 14.70 -5.10 7.42
C LEU A 112 15.68 -5.36 8.55
N LYS A 113 16.47 -6.44 8.48
CA LYS A 113 17.48 -6.77 9.48
C LYS A 113 18.82 -6.07 9.24
N GLU A 114 19.02 -5.50 8.08
CA GLU A 114 20.22 -4.73 7.77
C GLU A 114 20.22 -3.39 8.50
N LYS A 115 21.37 -2.99 8.98
CA LYS A 115 21.54 -1.71 9.69
C LYS A 115 21.98 -0.60 8.74
#